data_b3041b1203c6cb30b914bcc8bad10211
#
_entry.id   b3041b1203c6cb30b914bcc8bad10211
#
_cell.length_a   1.000
_cell.length_b   1.000
_cell.length_c   1.000
_cell.angle_alpha   90.00
_cell.angle_beta   90.00
_cell.angle_gamma   90.00
#
_symmetry.space_group_name_H-M   'P 1'
#
loop_
_entity.id
_entity.type
_entity.pdbx_description
1 polymer ?
#
loop_
_entity_poly.entity_id
_entity_poly.type
_entity_poly.pdbx_seq_one_letter_code
_entity_poly.pdbx_strand_id
1 'polypeptide(L)'
;MLGEVFDGNGVVVAPPQKEDRALWFEITLAMVAASPEGDEEGPGLNGIIEQAMAAMREAGQNFVTLQRQERTVDHLPAQMLKARYREKATGHDWVEEMIFIQGPENEIYSVALKCAPQDLARLEPVLKGVLESWTLPHPEPPAVDSDDSPPTQSAPPAKAPAAQPPK
;
A
#
# COMPACT_ATOMS: atom_id res chain seq x y z
N MET A 1 0.05 -18.51 13.09
CA MET A 1 -0.92 -17.85 12.21
C MET A 1 -0.27 -17.75 10.85
N LEU A 2 -0.76 -18.45 9.87
CA LEU A 2 -0.11 -18.53 8.56
C LEU A 2 -0.96 -17.72 7.58
N GLY A 3 -0.35 -16.72 6.96
CA GLY A 3 -0.92 -16.05 5.82
C GLY A 3 -0.67 -16.90 4.56
N GLU A 4 -1.66 -17.07 3.73
CA GLU A 4 -1.47 -17.60 2.39
C GLU A 4 -1.15 -16.44 1.45
N VAL A 5 -0.13 -16.63 0.62
CA VAL A 5 0.27 -15.64 -0.39
C VAL A 5 -0.51 -15.97 -1.66
N PHE A 6 -1.34 -15.04 -2.11
CA PHE A 6 -2.05 -15.15 -3.38
C PHE A 6 -1.17 -14.59 -4.51
N ASP A 7 -0.87 -15.42 -5.51
CA ASP A 7 -0.24 -15.08 -6.80
C ASP A 7 0.85 -13.98 -6.78
N GLY A 8 1.65 -13.93 -5.71
CA GLY A 8 2.80 -13.04 -5.59
C GLY A 8 2.48 -11.59 -5.19
N ASN A 9 1.23 -11.14 -5.20
CA ASN A 9 0.88 -9.74 -5.00
C ASN A 9 0.07 -9.44 -3.73
N GLY A 10 -0.17 -10.42 -2.86
CA GLY A 10 -0.96 -10.17 -1.65
C GLY A 10 -0.77 -11.18 -0.54
N VAL A 11 -1.21 -10.82 0.64
CA VAL A 11 -1.24 -11.66 1.85
C VAL A 11 -2.65 -11.67 2.41
N VAL A 12 -3.16 -12.86 2.69
CA VAL A 12 -4.44 -13.04 3.38
C VAL A 12 -4.18 -13.56 4.78
N VAL A 13 -4.75 -12.91 5.76
CA VAL A 13 -4.76 -13.35 7.16
C VAL A 13 -6.17 -13.75 7.53
N ALA A 14 -6.37 -15.03 7.79
CA ALA A 14 -7.64 -15.57 8.23
C ALA A 14 -7.45 -16.45 9.47
N PRO A 15 -8.48 -16.64 10.30
CA PRO A 15 -8.40 -17.62 11.38
C PRO A 15 -8.23 -19.01 10.81
N PRO A 16 -7.50 -19.91 11.50
CA PRO A 16 -7.41 -21.30 11.08
C PRO A 16 -8.84 -21.86 10.95
N GLN A 17 -9.13 -22.46 9.80
CA GLN A 17 -10.43 -23.08 9.55
C GLN A 17 -10.64 -24.23 10.54
N LYS A 18 -11.29 -23.93 11.66
CA LYS A 18 -11.89 -24.94 12.51
C LYS A 18 -13.37 -25.02 12.15
N GLU A 19 -13.92 -26.21 12.21
CA GLU A 19 -15.33 -26.52 11.88
C GLU A 19 -16.36 -25.70 12.70
N ASP A 20 -15.93 -25.07 13.79
CA ASP A 20 -16.72 -24.12 14.57
C ASP A 20 -16.60 -22.72 13.99
N ARG A 21 -17.55 -22.37 13.14
CA ARG A 21 -17.66 -21.09 12.41
C ARG A 21 -18.02 -19.87 13.28
N ALA A 22 -17.69 -19.88 14.56
CA ALA A 22 -18.07 -18.80 15.48
C ALA A 22 -17.43 -17.45 15.15
N LEU A 23 -16.32 -17.44 14.40
CA LEU A 23 -15.66 -16.22 13.92
C LEU A 23 -14.99 -16.50 12.58
N TRP A 24 -15.56 -15.97 11.53
CA TRP A 24 -14.88 -15.92 10.23
C TRP A 24 -14.57 -14.46 9.89
N PHE A 25 -13.33 -14.20 9.55
CA PHE A 25 -12.89 -12.93 9.00
C PHE A 25 -11.73 -13.17 8.03
N GLU A 26 -11.52 -12.24 7.15
CA GLU A 26 -10.39 -12.20 6.24
C GLU A 26 -9.83 -10.78 6.22
N ILE A 27 -8.52 -10.64 6.40
CA ILE A 27 -7.79 -9.40 6.14
C ILE A 27 -6.88 -9.67 4.96
N THR A 28 -7.11 -8.93 3.89
CA THR A 28 -6.34 -9.03 2.66
C THR A 28 -5.49 -7.79 2.49
N LEU A 29 -4.21 -7.99 2.17
CA LEU A 29 -3.29 -6.94 1.72
C LEU A 29 -2.86 -7.30 0.31
N ALA A 30 -3.07 -6.42 -0.64
CA ALA A 30 -2.72 -6.67 -2.03
C ALA A 30 -2.33 -5.38 -2.75
N MET A 31 -1.45 -5.50 -3.74
CA MET A 31 -1.31 -4.49 -4.78
C MET A 31 -2.38 -4.78 -5.85
N VAL A 32 -3.33 -3.87 -6.01
CA VAL A 32 -4.52 -4.08 -6.86
C VAL A 32 -4.41 -3.43 -8.22
N ALA A 33 -3.51 -2.46 -8.36
CA ALA A 33 -3.19 -1.84 -9.65
C ALA A 33 -1.76 -1.32 -9.62
N ALA A 34 -1.10 -1.41 -10.77
CA ALA A 34 0.13 -0.70 -11.08
C ALA A 34 -0.08 -0.09 -12.47
N SER A 35 0.43 1.11 -12.69
CA SER A 35 0.42 1.67 -14.03
C SER A 35 1.42 0.88 -14.88
N PRO A 36 1.03 0.30 -16.02
CA PRO A 36 2.01 -0.24 -16.95
C PRO A 36 2.93 0.91 -17.38
N GLU A 37 4.20 0.62 -17.62
CA GLU A 37 5.15 1.57 -18.22
C GLU A 37 4.58 2.06 -19.56
N GLY A 38 3.97 3.23 -19.58
CA GLY A 38 3.34 3.82 -20.76
C GLY A 38 2.38 4.94 -20.36
N ASP A 39 2.12 5.86 -21.29
CA ASP A 39 1.39 7.12 -21.11
C ASP A 39 -0.12 6.98 -20.79
N GLU A 40 -0.63 5.82 -20.45
CA GLU A 40 -2.01 5.64 -20.02
C GLU A 40 -2.11 5.80 -18.50
N GLU A 41 -2.77 6.87 -18.07
CA GLU A 41 -3.18 7.02 -16.67
C GLU A 41 -3.98 5.79 -16.23
N GLY A 42 -3.42 5.00 -15.32
CA GLY A 42 -4.14 3.89 -14.69
C GLY A 42 -5.42 4.37 -14.00
N PRO A 43 -6.28 3.45 -13.58
CA PRO A 43 -7.53 3.80 -12.92
C PRO A 43 -7.24 4.44 -11.55
N GLY A 44 -7.14 5.70 -11.37
CA GLY A 44 -6.88 6.32 -10.05
C GLY A 44 -7.76 5.74 -8.92
N LEU A 45 -7.54 6.15 -7.69
CA LEU A 45 -8.26 5.64 -6.51
C LEU A 45 -9.78 5.56 -6.71
N ASN A 46 -10.38 6.56 -7.36
CA ASN A 46 -11.81 6.55 -7.66
C ASN A 46 -12.22 5.41 -8.59
N GLY A 47 -11.44 5.15 -9.63
CA GLY A 47 -11.70 4.06 -10.58
C GLY A 47 -11.64 2.69 -9.92
N ILE A 48 -10.65 2.46 -9.07
CA ILE A 48 -10.52 1.21 -8.29
C ILE A 48 -11.71 1.02 -7.34
N ILE A 49 -12.14 2.07 -6.65
CA ILE A 49 -13.32 1.98 -5.77
C ILE A 49 -14.58 1.64 -6.56
N GLU A 50 -14.81 2.25 -7.72
CA GLU A 50 -15.98 1.92 -8.54
C GLU A 50 -15.91 0.47 -9.04
N GLN A 51 -14.73 -0.05 -9.39
CA GLN A 51 -14.54 -1.45 -9.75
C GLN A 51 -14.84 -2.38 -8.56
N ALA A 52 -14.34 -2.07 -7.36
CA ALA A 52 -14.63 -2.84 -6.16
C ALA A 52 -16.13 -2.85 -5.84
N MET A 53 -16.79 -1.70 -5.94
CA MET A 53 -18.25 -1.61 -5.74
C MET A 53 -19.02 -2.41 -6.79
N ALA A 54 -18.59 -2.41 -8.05
CA ALA A 54 -19.21 -3.20 -9.10
C ALA A 54 -19.06 -4.70 -8.82
N ALA A 55 -17.87 -5.16 -8.45
CA ALA A 55 -17.62 -6.56 -8.08
C ALA A 55 -18.49 -7.01 -6.89
N MET A 56 -18.60 -6.19 -5.84
CA MET A 56 -19.47 -6.51 -4.69
C MET A 56 -20.96 -6.56 -5.07
N ARG A 57 -21.43 -5.68 -5.98
CA ARG A 57 -22.81 -5.72 -6.49
C ARG A 57 -23.08 -6.96 -7.34
N GLU A 58 -22.08 -7.40 -8.10
CA GLU A 58 -22.18 -8.62 -8.89
C GLU A 58 -22.21 -9.87 -8.00
N ALA A 59 -21.32 -9.98 -7.04
CA ALA A 59 -21.22 -11.10 -6.11
C ALA A 59 -22.37 -11.14 -5.09
N GLY A 60 -22.96 -9.98 -4.77
CA GLY A 60 -23.90 -9.82 -3.68
C GLY A 60 -25.31 -9.42 -4.10
N GLN A 61 -26.23 -9.59 -3.13
CA GLN A 61 -27.58 -9.02 -3.12
C GLN A 61 -27.65 -8.00 -1.97
N ASN A 62 -28.61 -7.07 -2.06
CA ASN A 62 -28.84 -6.07 -1.01
C ASN A 62 -27.57 -5.25 -0.70
N PHE A 63 -26.79 -4.93 -1.72
CA PHE A 63 -25.59 -4.12 -1.58
C PHE A 63 -25.94 -2.72 -1.09
N VAL A 64 -25.27 -2.29 0.00
CA VAL A 64 -25.40 -0.97 0.58
C VAL A 64 -24.01 -0.42 0.89
N THR A 65 -23.68 0.76 0.38
CA THR A 65 -22.51 1.51 0.81
C THR A 65 -22.81 2.14 2.17
N LEU A 66 -22.09 1.74 3.20
CA LEU A 66 -22.22 2.27 4.55
C LEU A 66 -21.41 3.55 4.74
N GLN A 67 -20.21 3.59 4.16
CA GLN A 67 -19.30 4.73 4.26
C GLN A 67 -18.36 4.78 3.06
N ARG A 68 -18.08 5.99 2.61
CA ARG A 68 -16.98 6.30 1.67
C ARG A 68 -16.30 7.56 2.18
N GLN A 69 -14.97 7.52 2.32
CA GLN A 69 -14.24 8.61 2.94
C GLN A 69 -12.82 8.68 2.40
N GLU A 70 -12.35 9.89 2.12
CA GLU A 70 -10.94 10.16 1.89
C GLU A 70 -10.16 10.05 3.20
N ARG A 71 -8.97 9.51 3.13
CA ARG A 71 -8.05 9.27 4.25
C ARG A 71 -6.62 9.53 3.84
N THR A 72 -5.74 9.50 4.84
CA THR A 72 -4.29 9.44 4.66
C THR A 72 -3.77 8.24 5.44
N VAL A 73 -2.93 7.44 4.82
CA VAL A 73 -2.23 6.30 5.44
C VAL A 73 -0.75 6.47 5.15
N ASP A 74 0.08 6.52 6.17
CA ASP A 74 1.53 6.76 6.06
C ASP A 74 1.87 7.95 5.13
N HIS A 75 1.16 9.08 5.32
CA HIS A 75 1.26 10.31 4.50
C HIS A 75 0.81 10.18 3.05
N LEU A 76 0.34 9.02 2.61
CA LEU A 76 -0.14 8.78 1.25
C LEU A 76 -1.65 9.00 1.14
N PRO A 77 -2.13 9.52 -0.01
CA PRO A 77 -3.55 9.63 -0.27
C PRO A 77 -4.20 8.25 -0.23
N ALA A 78 -5.32 8.16 0.44
CA ALA A 78 -6.08 6.92 0.54
C ALA A 78 -7.59 7.19 0.50
N GLN A 79 -8.35 6.18 0.11
CA GLN A 79 -9.80 6.21 0.20
C GLN A 79 -10.31 4.93 0.86
N MET A 80 -11.29 5.10 1.74
CA MET A 80 -11.96 4.00 2.43
C MET A 80 -13.35 3.81 1.85
N LEU A 81 -13.68 2.56 1.59
CA LEU A 81 -15.02 2.08 1.25
C LEU A 81 -15.45 1.07 2.29
N LYS A 82 -16.60 1.28 2.92
CA LYS A 82 -17.27 0.28 3.76
C LYS A 82 -18.62 -0.05 3.14
N ALA A 83 -18.86 -1.32 2.91
CA ALA A 83 -20.09 -1.80 2.31
C ALA A 83 -20.64 -3.03 3.03
N ARG A 84 -21.93 -3.26 2.86
CA ARG A 84 -22.63 -4.46 3.33
C ARG A 84 -23.37 -5.09 2.17
N TYR A 85 -23.34 -6.41 2.10
CA TYR A 85 -24.08 -7.17 1.10
C TYR A 85 -24.36 -8.60 1.59
N ARG A 86 -25.30 -9.27 0.93
CA ARG A 86 -25.53 -10.72 1.10
C ARG A 86 -24.91 -11.45 -0.08
N GLU A 87 -23.96 -12.32 0.19
CA GLU A 87 -23.31 -13.10 -0.85
C GLU A 87 -24.27 -14.08 -1.50
N LYS A 88 -24.35 -14.05 -2.84
CA LYS A 88 -25.29 -14.90 -3.61
C LYS A 88 -24.99 -16.39 -3.50
N ALA A 89 -23.70 -16.73 -3.45
CA ALA A 89 -23.26 -18.12 -3.46
C ALA A 89 -23.57 -18.85 -2.15
N THR A 90 -23.43 -18.16 -1.00
CA THR A 90 -23.57 -18.77 0.34
C THR A 90 -24.79 -18.30 1.10
N GLY A 91 -25.37 -17.16 0.71
CA GLY A 91 -26.46 -16.50 1.43
C GLY A 91 -26.01 -15.80 2.73
N HIS A 92 -24.70 -15.69 2.97
CA HIS A 92 -24.18 -15.03 4.16
C HIS A 92 -24.20 -13.51 4.01
N ASP A 93 -24.48 -12.82 5.11
CA ASP A 93 -24.35 -11.36 5.19
C ASP A 93 -22.91 -10.99 5.55
N TRP A 94 -22.33 -10.12 4.75
CA TRP A 94 -20.95 -9.61 4.92
C TRP A 94 -20.93 -8.10 5.11
N VAL A 95 -20.00 -7.64 5.90
CA VAL A 95 -19.48 -6.28 5.86
C VAL A 95 -18.02 -6.35 5.38
N GLU A 96 -17.70 -5.48 4.44
CA GLU A 96 -16.36 -5.35 3.90
C GLU A 96 -15.90 -3.90 4.01
N GLU A 97 -14.76 -3.68 4.65
CA GLU A 97 -14.10 -2.39 4.76
C GLU A 97 -12.78 -2.47 3.99
N MET A 98 -12.68 -1.69 2.94
CA MET A 98 -11.50 -1.62 2.07
C MET A 98 -10.87 -0.24 2.17
N ILE A 99 -9.55 -0.21 2.30
CA ILE A 99 -8.75 1.00 2.22
C ILE A 99 -7.83 0.86 1.02
N PHE A 100 -7.97 1.75 0.05
CA PHE A 100 -7.12 1.84 -1.12
C PHE A 100 -6.13 2.99 -0.93
N ILE A 101 -4.85 2.71 -1.10
CA ILE A 101 -3.75 3.62 -0.80
C ILE A 101 -2.97 3.86 -2.08
N GLN A 102 -2.82 5.14 -2.46
CA GLN A 102 -2.01 5.53 -3.62
C GLN A 102 -0.54 5.51 -3.24
N GLY A 103 0.18 4.53 -3.75
CA GLY A 103 1.63 4.43 -3.63
C GLY A 103 2.38 5.30 -4.63
N PRO A 104 3.72 5.29 -4.59
CA PRO A 104 4.56 5.86 -5.63
C PRO A 104 4.33 5.13 -6.97
N GLU A 105 4.71 5.76 -8.07
CA GLU A 105 4.64 5.16 -9.42
C GLU A 105 3.25 4.68 -9.86
N ASN A 106 2.18 5.36 -9.37
CA ASN A 106 0.78 5.02 -9.64
C ASN A 106 0.35 3.62 -9.16
N GLU A 107 1.11 3.00 -8.27
CA GLU A 107 0.68 1.78 -7.61
C GLU A 107 -0.52 2.05 -6.70
N ILE A 108 -1.44 1.11 -6.62
CA ILE A 108 -2.54 1.16 -5.67
C ILE A 108 -2.52 -0.11 -4.83
N TYR A 109 -2.39 0.08 -3.54
CA TYR A 109 -2.46 -1.00 -2.55
C TYR A 109 -3.85 -1.03 -1.93
N SER A 110 -4.30 -2.22 -1.56
CA SER A 110 -5.53 -2.38 -0.78
C SER A 110 -5.25 -3.10 0.53
N VAL A 111 -5.90 -2.63 1.57
CA VAL A 111 -6.05 -3.35 2.84
C VAL A 111 -7.53 -3.53 3.05
N ALA A 112 -8.01 -4.76 3.13
CA ALA A 112 -9.43 -5.06 3.24
C ALA A 112 -9.71 -5.96 4.45
N LEU A 113 -10.80 -5.70 5.15
CA LEU A 113 -11.39 -6.57 6.16
C LEU A 113 -12.75 -7.01 5.67
N LYS A 114 -12.97 -8.32 5.55
CA LYS A 114 -14.28 -8.93 5.30
C LYS A 114 -14.69 -9.75 6.51
N CYS A 115 -15.87 -9.52 7.05
CA CYS A 115 -16.36 -10.24 8.21
C CYS A 115 -17.89 -10.24 8.29
N ALA A 116 -18.45 -11.05 9.18
CA ALA A 116 -19.87 -10.99 9.51
C ALA A 116 -20.20 -9.66 10.22
N PRO A 117 -21.39 -9.07 10.00
CA PRO A 117 -21.76 -7.76 10.57
C PRO A 117 -21.60 -7.65 12.08
N GLN A 118 -21.91 -8.71 12.81
CA GLN A 118 -21.81 -8.74 14.28
C GLN A 118 -20.36 -8.73 14.80
N ASP A 119 -19.40 -9.10 13.96
CA ASP A 119 -17.99 -9.19 14.34
C ASP A 119 -17.21 -7.91 14.01
N LEU A 120 -17.80 -7.00 13.23
CA LEU A 120 -17.14 -5.79 12.75
C LEU A 120 -16.51 -4.97 13.89
N ALA A 121 -17.30 -4.64 14.91
CA ALA A 121 -16.82 -3.81 16.04
C ALA A 121 -15.61 -4.40 16.77
N ARG A 122 -15.47 -5.72 16.77
CA ARG A 122 -14.33 -6.42 17.37
C ARG A 122 -13.11 -6.45 16.46
N LEU A 123 -13.33 -6.45 15.14
CA LEU A 123 -12.25 -6.60 14.14
C LEU A 123 -11.73 -5.27 13.59
N GLU A 124 -12.53 -4.20 13.65
CA GLU A 124 -12.05 -2.85 13.27
C GLU A 124 -10.75 -2.43 13.96
N PRO A 125 -10.54 -2.68 15.28
CA PRO A 125 -9.24 -2.38 15.91
C PRO A 125 -8.09 -3.20 15.34
N VAL A 126 -8.33 -4.42 14.86
CA VAL A 126 -7.30 -5.26 14.22
C VAL A 126 -6.90 -4.67 12.88
N LEU A 127 -7.89 -4.29 12.05
CA LEU A 127 -7.64 -3.61 10.77
C LEU A 127 -6.86 -2.31 10.99
N LYS A 128 -7.26 -1.52 11.99
CA LYS A 128 -6.54 -0.29 12.36
C LYS A 128 -5.09 -0.56 12.74
N GLY A 129 -4.83 -1.60 13.55
CA GLY A 129 -3.47 -2.01 13.92
C GLY A 129 -2.63 -2.43 12.71
N VAL A 130 -3.24 -3.12 11.72
CA VAL A 130 -2.58 -3.46 10.45
C VAL A 130 -2.20 -2.19 9.68
N LEU A 131 -3.11 -1.22 9.57
CA LEU A 131 -2.86 0.04 8.87
C LEU A 131 -1.80 0.90 9.58
N GLU A 132 -1.78 0.92 10.91
CA GLU A 132 -0.78 1.66 11.69
C GLU A 132 0.63 1.03 11.61
N SER A 133 0.70 -0.27 11.39
CA SER A 133 1.95 -0.99 11.21
C SER A 133 2.40 -1.06 9.75
N TRP A 134 1.54 -0.65 8.82
CA TRP A 134 1.81 -0.72 7.40
C TRP A 134 2.76 0.41 6.98
N THR A 135 3.86 0.02 6.36
CA THR A 135 4.82 0.96 5.77
C THR A 135 5.15 0.48 4.37
N LEU A 136 5.14 1.39 3.41
CA LEU A 136 5.73 1.09 2.11
C LEU A 136 7.26 0.97 2.26
N PRO A 137 7.87 0.03 1.54
CA PRO A 137 9.32 0.07 1.39
C PRO A 137 9.67 1.42 0.74
N HIS A 138 10.29 2.31 1.51
CA HIS A 138 10.87 3.51 0.92
C HIS A 138 11.98 3.08 -0.03
N PRO A 139 12.01 3.58 -1.28
CA PRO A 139 13.18 3.36 -2.10
C PRO A 139 14.39 3.88 -1.31
N GLU A 140 15.39 3.04 -1.11
CA GLU A 140 16.64 3.50 -0.51
C GLU A 140 17.07 4.76 -1.28
N PRO A 141 17.39 5.86 -0.56
CA PRO A 141 17.90 7.04 -1.24
C PRO A 141 19.11 6.56 -2.08
N PRO A 142 19.23 7.00 -3.35
CA PRO A 142 20.33 6.57 -4.18
C PRO A 142 21.60 6.74 -3.37
N ALA A 143 22.40 5.68 -3.31
CA ALA A 143 23.67 5.72 -2.61
C ALA A 143 24.39 6.98 -3.12
N VAL A 144 24.57 7.94 -2.24
CA VAL A 144 25.35 9.14 -2.55
C VAL A 144 26.76 8.57 -2.74
N ASP A 145 27.17 8.44 -3.99
CA ASP A 145 28.57 8.17 -4.31
C ASP A 145 29.35 9.28 -3.64
N SER A 146 29.82 9.01 -2.45
CA SER A 146 30.76 9.87 -1.73
C SER A 146 32.11 9.74 -2.43
N ASP A 147 32.16 10.24 -3.67
CA ASP A 147 33.40 10.54 -4.33
C ASP A 147 33.95 11.86 -3.75
N ASP A 148 34.13 11.81 -2.43
CA ASP A 148 34.85 12.83 -1.67
C ASP A 148 36.35 12.53 -1.79
N SER A 149 36.81 12.49 -3.00
CA SER A 149 38.25 12.61 -3.27
C SER A 149 38.64 14.02 -2.90
N PRO A 150 39.50 14.22 -1.87
CA PRO A 150 39.91 15.54 -1.48
C PRO A 150 40.64 16.21 -2.67
N PRO A 151 40.39 17.50 -2.96
CA PRO A 151 41.03 18.17 -4.04
C PRO A 151 42.54 18.12 -3.85
N THR A 152 43.22 17.50 -4.81
CA THR A 152 44.69 17.47 -4.89
C THR A 152 45.16 18.91 -4.86
N GLN A 153 45.68 19.36 -3.72
CA GLN A 153 46.36 20.64 -3.61
C GLN A 153 47.56 20.66 -4.56
N SER A 154 47.37 21.35 -5.66
CA SER A 154 48.50 21.70 -6.55
C SER A 154 49.54 22.48 -5.75
N ALA A 155 50.71 21.90 -5.60
CA ALA A 155 51.85 22.57 -4.96
C ALA A 155 52.16 23.86 -5.69
N PRO A 156 52.50 24.97 -4.98
CA PRO A 156 52.88 26.24 -5.63
C PRO A 156 54.18 26.08 -6.40
N PRO A 157 54.36 26.77 -7.56
CA PRO A 157 55.54 26.66 -8.34
C PRO A 157 56.77 27.20 -7.61
N ALA A 158 57.87 26.45 -7.66
CA ALA A 158 59.12 26.78 -7.02
C ALA A 158 59.65 28.15 -7.57
N LYS A 159 59.99 29.02 -6.63
CA LYS A 159 60.51 30.34 -6.89
C LYS A 159 61.92 30.23 -7.55
N ALA A 160 62.05 30.79 -8.75
CA ALA A 160 63.31 30.82 -9.46
C ALA A 160 64.40 31.62 -8.70
N PRO A 161 65.68 31.21 -8.73
CA PRO A 161 66.75 31.92 -8.05
C PRO A 161 67.06 33.25 -8.77
N ALA A 162 67.21 34.28 -7.97
CA ALA A 162 67.57 35.62 -8.41
C ALA A 162 68.96 35.64 -9.03
N ALA A 163 69.06 36.23 -10.26
CA ALA A 163 70.31 36.48 -10.89
C ALA A 163 71.14 37.57 -10.18
N GLN A 164 72.39 37.30 -9.94
CA GLN A 164 73.37 38.28 -9.42
C GLN A 164 73.79 39.22 -10.56
N PRO A 165 74.01 40.52 -10.25
CA PRO A 165 74.55 41.47 -11.27
C PRO A 165 76.04 41.31 -11.43
N PRO A 166 76.56 41.60 -12.63
CA PRO A 166 77.97 41.55 -12.93
C PRO A 166 78.69 42.78 -12.35
N LYS A 167 80.00 42.59 -12.03
CA LYS A 167 80.95 43.65 -11.69
C LYS A 167 81.41 44.39 -12.92
#